data_a1908bcd2fac82674fa6ad9aa52eba5d
#
_entry.id   a1908bcd2fac82674fa6ad9aa52eba5d
#
_cell.length_a   1.000
_cell.length_b   1.000
_cell.length_c   1.000
_cell.angle_alpha   90.00
_cell.angle_beta   90.00
_cell.angle_gamma   90.00
#
_symmetry.space_group_name_H-M   'P 1'
#
loop_
_entity.id
_entity.type
_entity.pdbx_description
1 polymer ?
#
loop_
_entity_poly.entity_id
_entity_poly.type
_entity_poly.pdbx_seq_one_letter_code
_entity_poly.pdbx_strand_id
1 'polypeptide(L)'
;MLLAPTCICINLHALKQTYCLKTVTIINAEPDSFGQYVHKIWKHRSLIWAFAKRDVKIRYAQTRLGLFWVLLQPIPSVLIFSFLFGRLLNVDTGLLPYPVFALAGIAGWNYFTNLSDGVGNSLLESQNVLKKVAYPKLIMPLSKLLVSTLDFAVVFTLVLIALLVFGLVPSIKLLLLPAFILVNIMAGFAIGIWMC
;
A
#
# COMPACT_ATOMS: atom_id res chain seq x y z
N MET A 1 -9.27 -38.95 -14.30
CA MET A 1 -10.37 -39.09 -15.27
C MET A 1 -10.28 -37.90 -16.21
N LEU A 2 -9.68 -38.11 -17.40
CA LEU A 2 -9.40 -37.07 -18.41
C LEU A 2 -10.71 -36.70 -19.09
N LEU A 3 -11.17 -35.44 -18.90
CA LEU A 3 -12.19 -34.87 -19.76
C LEU A 3 -11.47 -34.11 -20.89
N ALA A 4 -11.58 -34.65 -22.07
CA ALA A 4 -11.12 -34.03 -23.32
C ALA A 4 -11.84 -32.68 -23.54
N PRO A 5 -11.19 -31.70 -24.18
CA PRO A 5 -11.82 -30.43 -24.50
C PRO A 5 -12.85 -30.65 -25.61
N THR A 6 -14.14 -30.68 -25.26
CA THR A 6 -15.23 -30.67 -26.24
C THR A 6 -15.34 -29.26 -26.81
N CYS A 7 -14.86 -29.07 -28.03
CA CYS A 7 -15.16 -27.88 -28.82
C CYS A 7 -16.64 -27.94 -29.22
N ILE A 8 -17.46 -27.11 -28.61
CA ILE A 8 -18.85 -26.90 -29.06
C ILE A 8 -18.79 -25.86 -30.17
N CYS A 9 -18.85 -26.33 -31.42
CA CYS A 9 -19.08 -25.48 -32.59
C CYS A 9 -20.57 -25.21 -32.75
N ILE A 10 -21.04 -24.02 -32.38
CA ILE A 10 -22.40 -23.59 -32.71
C ILE A 10 -22.37 -22.96 -34.11
N ASN A 11 -22.93 -23.67 -35.08
CA ASN A 11 -23.05 -23.19 -36.46
C ASN A 11 -24.37 -22.39 -36.58
N LEU A 12 -24.29 -21.07 -36.53
CA LEU A 12 -25.39 -20.18 -36.86
C LEU A 12 -25.30 -19.83 -38.36
N HIS A 13 -26.13 -20.44 -39.16
CA HIS A 13 -26.17 -20.38 -40.64
C HIS A 13 -26.54 -19.00 -41.22
N ALA A 14 -26.67 -17.94 -40.41
CA ALA A 14 -27.11 -16.62 -40.89
C ALA A 14 -26.02 -15.52 -40.90
N LEU A 15 -24.85 -15.73 -40.28
CA LEU A 15 -23.76 -14.75 -40.30
C LEU A 15 -22.43 -15.51 -40.41
N LYS A 16 -21.72 -15.31 -41.54
CA LYS A 16 -20.46 -15.92 -41.95
C LYS A 16 -19.26 -15.54 -41.06
N GLN A 17 -19.39 -15.69 -39.74
CA GLN A 17 -18.31 -15.47 -38.77
C GLN A 17 -18.27 -16.62 -37.78
N THR A 18 -17.30 -17.49 -37.94
CA THR A 18 -16.96 -18.57 -36.99
C THR A 18 -16.20 -17.93 -35.82
N TYR A 19 -16.88 -17.69 -34.73
CA TYR A 19 -16.23 -17.27 -33.47
C TYR A 19 -15.74 -18.54 -32.75
N CYS A 20 -14.44 -18.77 -32.84
CA CYS A 20 -13.76 -19.76 -31.99
C CYS A 20 -13.58 -19.12 -30.60
N LEU A 21 -14.49 -19.35 -29.66
CA LEU A 21 -14.32 -18.97 -28.25
C LEU A 21 -13.25 -19.87 -27.64
N LYS A 22 -12.00 -19.49 -27.85
CA LYS A 22 -10.84 -20.08 -27.22
C LYS A 22 -10.56 -19.30 -25.94
N THR A 23 -10.98 -19.81 -24.81
CA THR A 23 -10.27 -19.84 -23.52
C THR A 23 -11.25 -20.12 -22.40
N VAL A 24 -11.47 -21.39 -22.14
CA VAL A 24 -11.88 -21.83 -20.80
C VAL A 24 -10.60 -21.77 -19.95
N THR A 25 -10.43 -20.73 -19.17
CA THR A 25 -9.36 -20.68 -18.18
C THR A 25 -9.74 -21.65 -17.06
N ILE A 26 -9.24 -22.88 -17.12
CA ILE A 26 -9.36 -23.84 -16.02
C ILE A 26 -8.51 -23.30 -14.90
N ILE A 27 -9.14 -22.83 -13.84
CA ILE A 27 -8.45 -22.48 -12.60
C ILE A 27 -8.09 -23.80 -11.92
N ASN A 28 -6.90 -24.32 -12.23
CA ASN A 28 -6.35 -25.45 -11.50
C ASN A 28 -5.93 -24.93 -10.12
N ALA A 29 -6.56 -25.45 -9.07
CA ALA A 29 -6.23 -25.19 -7.70
C ALA A 29 -5.05 -26.06 -7.21
N GLU A 30 -4.04 -26.29 -8.08
CA GLU A 30 -2.81 -26.91 -7.62
C GLU A 30 -2.02 -25.90 -6.77
N PRO A 31 -1.50 -26.32 -5.60
CA PRO A 31 -0.66 -25.46 -4.78
C PRO A 31 0.61 -25.15 -5.55
N ASP A 32 0.68 -23.93 -6.09
CA ASP A 32 1.90 -23.44 -6.74
C ASP A 32 3.07 -23.45 -5.73
N SER A 33 4.24 -23.91 -6.15
CA SER A 33 5.47 -23.74 -5.40
C SER A 33 5.69 -22.24 -5.13
N PHE A 34 6.19 -21.90 -3.93
CA PHE A 34 6.39 -20.51 -3.50
C PHE A 34 7.14 -19.68 -4.56
N GLY A 35 8.15 -20.25 -5.21
CA GLY A 35 8.90 -19.58 -6.28
C GLY A 35 8.06 -19.29 -7.53
N GLN A 36 7.18 -20.21 -7.92
CA GLN A 36 6.27 -20.03 -9.06
C GLN A 36 5.23 -18.95 -8.77
N TYR A 37 4.76 -18.89 -7.53
CA TYR A 37 3.80 -17.88 -7.09
C TYR A 37 4.41 -16.47 -7.10
N VAL A 38 5.62 -16.31 -6.60
CA VAL A 38 6.38 -15.05 -6.66
C VAL A 38 6.64 -14.63 -8.11
N HIS A 39 7.02 -15.59 -8.98
CA HIS A 39 7.21 -15.30 -10.40
C HIS A 39 5.91 -14.84 -11.09
N LYS A 40 4.77 -15.45 -10.75
CA LYS A 40 3.45 -15.01 -11.24
C LYS A 40 3.14 -13.57 -10.80
N ILE A 41 3.42 -13.20 -9.54
CA ILE A 41 3.26 -11.83 -9.05
C ILE A 41 4.14 -10.86 -9.85
N TRP A 42 5.41 -11.22 -10.07
CA TRP A 42 6.34 -10.37 -10.83
C TRP A 42 5.88 -10.17 -12.29
N LYS A 43 5.34 -11.19 -12.92
CA LYS A 43 4.76 -11.11 -14.27
C LYS A 43 3.58 -10.11 -14.32
N HIS A 44 2.82 -9.99 -13.23
CA HIS A 44 1.65 -9.10 -13.13
C HIS A 44 1.97 -7.75 -12.43
N ARG A 45 3.24 -7.33 -12.36
CA ARG A 45 3.65 -6.06 -11.73
C ARG A 45 2.94 -4.83 -12.30
N SER A 46 2.58 -4.85 -13.58
CA SER A 46 1.80 -3.79 -14.21
C SER A 46 0.40 -3.63 -13.61
N LEU A 47 -0.20 -4.76 -13.16
CA LEU A 47 -1.48 -4.75 -12.45
C LEU A 47 -1.34 -4.10 -11.07
N ILE A 48 -0.27 -4.44 -10.33
CA ILE A 48 -0.01 -3.86 -9.00
C ILE A 48 0.10 -2.34 -9.12
N TRP A 49 0.86 -1.87 -10.12
CA TRP A 49 1.00 -0.44 -10.38
C TRP A 49 -0.32 0.22 -10.81
N ALA A 50 -1.12 -0.44 -11.65
CA ALA A 50 -2.42 0.05 -12.08
C ALA A 50 -3.40 0.21 -10.91
N PHE A 51 -3.45 -0.78 -10.00
CA PHE A 51 -4.27 -0.69 -8.78
C PHE A 51 -3.75 0.37 -7.82
N ALA A 52 -2.44 0.44 -7.58
CA ALA A 52 -1.85 1.48 -6.74
C ALA A 52 -2.15 2.89 -7.30
N LYS A 53 -1.99 3.10 -8.61
CA LYS A 53 -2.32 4.37 -9.27
C LYS A 53 -3.81 4.72 -9.16
N ARG A 54 -4.69 3.73 -9.30
CA ARG A 54 -6.14 3.91 -9.10
C ARG A 54 -6.43 4.36 -7.67
N ASP A 55 -5.88 3.67 -6.68
CA ASP A 55 -6.14 3.93 -5.27
C ASP A 55 -5.59 5.30 -4.85
N VAL A 56 -4.38 5.65 -5.30
CA VAL A 56 -3.81 6.99 -5.16
C VAL A 56 -4.73 8.04 -5.79
N LYS A 57 -5.20 7.81 -7.03
CA LYS A 57 -6.10 8.74 -7.70
C LYS A 57 -7.42 8.92 -6.95
N ILE A 58 -8.02 7.84 -6.46
CA ILE A 58 -9.26 7.90 -5.66
C ILE A 58 -9.02 8.71 -4.39
N ARG A 59 -7.97 8.40 -3.64
CA ARG A 59 -7.64 9.07 -2.37
C ARG A 59 -7.41 10.57 -2.53
N TYR A 60 -6.67 10.97 -3.56
CA TYR A 60 -6.30 12.38 -3.77
C TYR A 60 -7.28 13.17 -4.64
N ALA A 61 -8.01 12.54 -5.58
CA ALA A 61 -8.97 13.22 -6.44
C ALA A 61 -10.27 13.58 -5.72
N GLN A 62 -10.63 12.86 -4.65
CA GLN A 62 -11.85 13.10 -3.89
C GLN A 62 -11.71 14.23 -2.86
N THR A 63 -10.51 14.72 -2.59
CA THR A 63 -10.26 15.82 -1.67
C THR A 63 -9.96 17.11 -2.42
N ARG A 64 -10.66 18.22 -2.09
CA ARG A 64 -10.42 19.54 -2.69
C ARG A 64 -8.98 20.02 -2.48
N LEU A 65 -8.31 19.56 -1.42
CA LEU A 65 -6.94 19.89 -1.06
C LEU A 65 -5.91 18.88 -1.58
N GLY A 66 -6.34 17.76 -2.19
CA GLY A 66 -5.45 16.76 -2.77
C GLY A 66 -4.35 16.29 -1.81
N LEU A 67 -3.13 16.33 -2.31
CA LEU A 67 -1.92 15.90 -1.59
C LEU A 67 -1.62 16.76 -0.34
N PHE A 68 -2.08 18.03 -0.33
CA PHE A 68 -1.89 18.94 0.79
C PHE A 68 -2.61 18.47 2.06
N TRP A 69 -3.70 17.73 1.92
CA TRP A 69 -4.42 17.15 3.05
C TRP A 69 -3.58 16.18 3.87
N VAL A 70 -2.76 15.37 3.19
CA VAL A 70 -1.86 14.40 3.85
C VAL A 70 -0.79 15.12 4.67
N LEU A 71 -0.32 16.27 4.20
CA LEU A 71 0.63 17.10 4.94
C LEU A 71 -0.02 17.82 6.12
N LEU A 72 -1.30 18.20 5.99
CA LEU A 72 -2.03 18.90 7.03
C LEU A 72 -2.42 17.97 8.19
N GLN A 73 -2.69 16.72 7.90
CA GLN A 73 -3.19 15.73 8.86
C GLN A 73 -2.29 15.52 10.10
N PRO A 74 -0.95 15.42 10.02
CA PRO A 74 -0.09 15.29 11.20
C PRO A 74 0.07 16.57 12.01
N ILE A 75 -0.20 17.75 11.45
CA ILE A 75 0.07 19.04 12.10
C ILE A 75 -0.70 19.22 13.42
N PRO A 76 -2.03 18.99 13.50
CA PRO A 76 -2.76 19.13 14.77
C PRO A 76 -2.22 18.20 15.85
N SER A 77 -1.89 16.96 15.49
CA SER A 77 -1.32 15.99 16.44
C SER A 77 0.04 16.46 16.96
N VAL A 78 0.91 16.94 16.07
CA VAL A 78 2.23 17.48 16.47
C VAL A 78 2.08 18.69 17.39
N LEU A 79 1.14 19.59 17.09
CA LEU A 79 0.89 20.78 17.94
C LEU A 79 0.42 20.38 19.34
N ILE A 80 -0.54 19.45 19.43
CA ILE A 80 -1.06 18.95 20.71
C ILE A 80 0.05 18.27 21.52
N PHE A 81 0.78 17.34 20.90
CA PHE A 81 1.86 16.63 21.57
C PHE A 81 3.01 17.57 21.98
N SER A 82 3.38 18.53 21.12
CA SER A 82 4.43 19.50 21.44
C SER A 82 4.03 20.44 22.58
N PHE A 83 2.77 20.85 22.64
CA PHE A 83 2.28 21.66 23.75
C PHE A 83 2.24 20.85 25.05
N LEU A 84 1.69 19.65 25.02
CA LEU A 84 1.50 18.81 26.19
C LEU A 84 2.83 18.32 26.77
N PHE A 85 3.64 17.66 25.94
CA PHE A 85 4.87 17.01 26.36
C PHE A 85 6.10 17.93 26.28
N GLY A 86 6.16 18.81 25.28
CA GLY A 86 7.28 19.72 25.11
C GLY A 86 7.23 20.92 26.08
N ARG A 87 6.04 21.49 26.32
CA ARG A 87 5.92 22.72 27.10
C ARG A 87 5.41 22.52 28.52
N LEU A 88 4.41 21.63 28.72
CA LEU A 88 3.85 21.38 30.07
C LEU A 88 4.70 20.37 30.87
N LEU A 89 5.12 19.27 30.25
CA LEU A 89 5.87 18.22 30.92
C LEU A 89 7.40 18.38 30.78
N ASN A 90 7.87 19.33 29.98
CA ASN A 90 9.30 19.60 29.73
C ASN A 90 10.10 18.33 29.46
N VAL A 91 9.56 17.44 28.64
CA VAL A 91 10.23 16.18 28.28
C VAL A 91 11.51 16.50 27.50
N ASP A 92 12.64 16.09 28.07
CA ASP A 92 13.93 16.26 27.40
C ASP A 92 14.08 15.27 26.24
N THR A 93 14.18 15.81 25.02
CA THR A 93 14.42 15.07 23.80
C THR A 93 15.87 15.18 23.32
N GLY A 94 16.75 15.70 24.18
CA GLY A 94 18.16 15.92 23.89
C GLY A 94 18.37 17.02 22.84
N LEU A 95 19.09 16.73 21.76
CA LEU A 95 19.45 17.72 20.74
C LEU A 95 18.30 18.06 19.77
N LEU A 96 17.20 17.31 19.79
CA LEU A 96 16.10 17.47 18.86
C LEU A 96 14.97 18.30 19.50
N PRO A 97 14.45 19.36 18.83
CA PRO A 97 13.24 20.03 19.27
C PRO A 97 12.07 19.05 19.33
N TYR A 98 11.27 19.10 20.38
CA TYR A 98 10.14 18.18 20.59
C TYR A 98 9.20 18.06 19.36
N PRO A 99 8.84 19.13 18.64
CA PRO A 99 7.99 19.04 17.46
C PRO A 99 8.53 18.11 16.36
N VAL A 100 9.85 18.14 16.14
CA VAL A 100 10.49 17.30 15.12
C VAL A 100 10.48 15.83 15.55
N PHE A 101 10.78 15.57 16.81
CA PHE A 101 10.71 14.25 17.41
C PHE A 101 9.29 13.66 17.32
N ALA A 102 8.28 14.44 17.73
CA ALA A 102 6.88 14.05 17.66
C ALA A 102 6.41 13.80 16.21
N LEU A 103 6.80 14.66 15.26
CA LEU A 103 6.47 14.50 13.85
C LEU A 103 7.03 13.20 13.28
N ALA A 104 8.28 12.87 13.59
CA ALA A 104 8.91 11.63 13.15
C ALA A 104 8.22 10.39 13.71
N GLY A 105 7.85 10.42 15.00
CA GLY A 105 7.11 9.33 15.64
C GLY A 105 5.70 9.14 15.05
N ILE A 106 4.97 10.23 14.85
CA ILE A 106 3.63 10.22 14.25
C ILE A 106 3.69 9.72 12.79
N ALA A 107 4.71 10.12 12.03
CA ALA A 107 4.90 9.65 10.66
C ALA A 107 5.08 8.13 10.60
N GLY A 108 5.91 7.56 11.48
CA GLY A 108 6.12 6.12 11.57
C GLY A 108 4.86 5.37 11.99
N TRP A 109 4.13 5.88 12.98
CA TRP A 109 2.89 5.30 13.45
C TRP A 109 1.79 5.32 12.37
N ASN A 110 1.60 6.45 11.71
CA ASN A 110 0.64 6.58 10.63
C ASN A 110 0.96 5.65 9.44
N TYR A 111 2.24 5.46 9.14
CA TYR A 111 2.65 4.50 8.11
C TYR A 111 2.23 3.07 8.48
N PHE A 112 2.52 2.66 9.71
CA PHE A 112 2.15 1.34 10.22
C PHE A 112 0.63 1.11 10.18
N THR A 113 -0.17 2.03 10.71
CA THR A 113 -1.63 1.92 10.76
C THR A 113 -2.24 1.91 9.36
N ASN A 114 -1.84 2.85 8.49
CA ASN A 114 -2.33 2.91 7.11
C ASN A 114 -1.99 1.64 6.31
N LEU A 115 -0.81 1.06 6.54
CA LEU A 115 -0.41 -0.20 5.91
C LEU A 115 -1.25 -1.36 6.43
N SER A 116 -1.40 -1.50 7.75
CA SER A 116 -2.17 -2.59 8.38
C SER A 116 -3.63 -2.56 7.95
N ASP A 117 -4.27 -1.39 8.02
CA ASP A 117 -5.66 -1.19 7.60
C ASP A 117 -5.84 -1.40 6.10
N GLY A 118 -4.92 -0.88 5.30
CA GLY A 118 -4.95 -1.03 3.85
C GLY A 118 -4.83 -2.49 3.42
N VAL A 119 -3.94 -3.25 4.02
CA VAL A 119 -3.76 -4.70 3.76
C VAL A 119 -4.98 -5.47 4.25
N GLY A 120 -5.45 -5.23 5.48
CA GLY A 120 -6.60 -5.91 6.06
C GLY A 120 -7.88 -5.72 5.25
N ASN A 121 -8.15 -4.50 4.76
CA ASN A 121 -9.34 -4.21 3.97
C ASN A 121 -9.18 -4.49 2.46
N SER A 122 -7.97 -4.82 1.98
CA SER A 122 -7.66 -4.94 0.55
C SER A 122 -8.52 -5.97 -0.19
N LEU A 123 -8.79 -7.12 0.43
CA LEU A 123 -9.59 -8.18 -0.16
C LEU A 123 -11.09 -7.84 -0.12
N LEU A 124 -11.56 -7.19 0.95
CA LEU A 124 -12.96 -6.76 1.07
C LEU A 124 -13.32 -5.72 0.02
N GLU A 125 -12.49 -4.69 -0.16
CA GLU A 125 -12.67 -3.65 -1.18
C GLU A 125 -12.62 -4.19 -2.61
N SER A 126 -11.91 -5.29 -2.81
CA SER A 126 -11.64 -5.85 -4.13
C SER A 126 -12.49 -7.05 -4.52
N GLN A 127 -13.48 -7.44 -3.68
CA GLN A 127 -14.33 -8.63 -3.91
C GLN A 127 -14.98 -8.66 -5.29
N ASN A 128 -15.46 -7.50 -5.78
CA ASN A 128 -16.12 -7.41 -7.08
C ASN A 128 -15.17 -7.61 -8.26
N VAL A 129 -13.90 -7.28 -8.08
CA VAL A 129 -12.85 -7.46 -9.10
C VAL A 129 -12.31 -8.88 -9.05
N LEU A 130 -12.13 -9.45 -7.85
CA LEU A 130 -11.71 -10.83 -7.62
C LEU A 130 -12.65 -11.86 -8.25
N LYS A 131 -13.97 -11.57 -8.28
CA LYS A 131 -14.98 -12.45 -8.89
C LYS A 131 -14.94 -12.45 -10.42
N LYS A 132 -14.35 -11.41 -11.05
CA LYS A 132 -14.37 -11.24 -12.51
C LYS A 132 -13.07 -11.63 -13.21
N VAL A 133 -11.95 -11.61 -12.51
CA VAL A 133 -10.62 -11.84 -13.09
C VAL A 133 -9.80 -12.74 -12.17
N ALA A 134 -9.26 -13.82 -12.71
CA ALA A 134 -8.38 -14.73 -11.99
C ALA A 134 -6.94 -14.17 -11.98
N TYR A 135 -6.54 -13.60 -10.85
CA TYR A 135 -5.16 -13.18 -10.59
C TYR A 135 -4.73 -13.55 -9.14
N PRO A 136 -3.43 -13.60 -8.85
CA PRO A 136 -2.94 -13.92 -7.51
C PRO A 136 -3.48 -12.92 -6.46
N LYS A 137 -4.12 -13.43 -5.40
CA LYS A 137 -4.78 -12.60 -4.37
C LYS A 137 -3.83 -11.60 -3.69
N LEU A 138 -2.53 -11.92 -3.59
CA LEU A 138 -1.52 -11.04 -2.99
C LEU A 138 -1.25 -9.74 -3.77
N ILE A 139 -1.75 -9.61 -5.00
CA ILE A 139 -1.61 -8.37 -5.79
C ILE A 139 -2.30 -7.20 -5.09
N MET A 140 -3.45 -7.44 -4.46
CA MET A 140 -4.21 -6.40 -3.75
C MET A 140 -3.47 -5.86 -2.52
N PRO A 141 -3.04 -6.69 -1.56
CA PRO A 141 -2.21 -6.21 -0.45
C PRO A 141 -0.94 -5.49 -0.91
N LEU A 142 -0.29 -5.97 -1.97
CA LEU A 142 0.92 -5.34 -2.49
C LEU A 142 0.66 -3.95 -3.08
N SER A 143 -0.49 -3.74 -3.73
CA SER A 143 -0.86 -2.40 -4.22
C SER A 143 -1.07 -1.42 -3.06
N LYS A 144 -1.69 -1.86 -1.96
CA LYS A 144 -1.87 -1.04 -0.76
C LYS A 144 -0.54 -0.68 -0.09
N LEU A 145 0.43 -1.59 -0.08
CA LEU A 145 1.79 -1.29 0.38
C LEU A 145 2.41 -0.14 -0.41
N LEU A 146 2.30 -0.14 -1.74
CA LEU A 146 2.83 0.96 -2.55
C LEU A 146 2.16 2.30 -2.20
N VAL A 147 0.84 2.31 -2.02
CA VAL A 147 0.10 3.52 -1.64
C VAL A 147 0.56 4.05 -0.28
N SER A 148 0.62 3.19 0.73
CA SER A 148 1.06 3.59 2.08
C SER A 148 2.52 4.08 2.09
N THR A 149 3.40 3.48 1.26
CA THR A 149 4.78 3.93 1.13
C THR A 149 4.89 5.32 0.47
N LEU A 150 4.02 5.62 -0.51
CA LEU A 150 3.95 6.96 -1.10
C LEU A 150 3.47 7.99 -0.08
N ASP A 151 2.43 7.68 0.71
CA ASP A 151 1.95 8.56 1.77
C ASP A 151 3.05 8.83 2.80
N PHE A 152 3.77 7.79 3.21
CA PHE A 152 4.92 7.93 4.11
C PHE A 152 6.01 8.82 3.53
N ALA A 153 6.36 8.65 2.25
CA ALA A 153 7.38 9.48 1.59
C ALA A 153 7.00 10.96 1.61
N VAL A 154 5.71 11.29 1.42
CA VAL A 154 5.21 12.67 1.49
C VAL A 154 5.36 13.24 2.90
N VAL A 155 4.93 12.50 3.94
CA VAL A 155 5.05 12.95 5.34
C VAL A 155 6.53 13.01 5.75
N PHE A 156 7.35 12.06 5.29
CA PHE A 156 8.78 12.06 5.56
C PHE A 156 9.50 13.28 4.97
N THR A 157 9.08 13.76 3.79
CA THR A 157 9.58 15.01 3.23
C THR A 157 9.30 16.19 4.17
N LEU A 158 8.14 16.20 4.84
CA LEU A 158 7.81 17.21 5.84
C LEU A 158 8.73 17.12 7.07
N VAL A 159 9.10 15.91 7.51
CA VAL A 159 10.09 15.72 8.58
C VAL A 159 11.45 16.30 8.18
N LEU A 160 11.89 16.05 6.93
CA LEU A 160 13.15 16.61 6.44
C LEU A 160 13.13 18.15 6.38
N ILE A 161 12.03 18.72 5.91
CA ILE A 161 11.84 20.19 5.90
C ILE A 161 11.90 20.74 7.33
N ALA A 162 11.23 20.09 8.28
CA ALA A 162 11.26 20.51 9.67
C ALA A 162 12.70 20.46 10.24
N LEU A 163 13.47 19.42 9.97
CA LEU A 163 14.88 19.34 10.36
C LEU A 163 15.70 20.51 9.82
N LEU A 164 15.52 20.86 8.54
CA LEU A 164 16.23 21.97 7.91
C LEU A 164 15.84 23.33 8.52
N VAL A 165 14.55 23.54 8.79
CA VAL A 165 14.04 24.78 9.42
C VAL A 165 14.65 24.99 10.81
N PHE A 166 14.84 23.92 11.57
CA PHE A 166 15.48 23.99 12.89
C PHE A 166 17.03 23.98 12.83
N GLY A 167 17.61 24.04 11.62
CA GLY A 167 19.07 24.08 11.43
C GLY A 167 19.79 22.78 11.82
N LEU A 168 19.08 21.67 11.89
CA LEU A 168 19.60 20.36 12.25
C LEU A 168 20.07 19.61 11.01
N VAL A 169 21.34 19.24 10.97
CA VAL A 169 21.88 18.43 9.88
C VAL A 169 21.46 16.97 10.07
N PRO A 170 20.86 16.32 9.05
CA PRO A 170 20.52 14.90 9.14
C PRO A 170 21.78 14.08 9.45
N SER A 171 21.75 13.38 10.59
CA SER A 171 22.87 12.53 11.02
C SER A 171 22.96 11.27 10.14
N ILE A 172 24.16 10.67 10.09
CA ILE A 172 24.38 9.38 9.40
C ILE A 172 23.43 8.27 9.88
N LYS A 173 22.85 8.43 11.08
CA LYS A 173 21.83 7.52 11.61
C LYS A 173 20.57 7.45 10.73
N LEU A 174 20.34 8.44 9.86
CA LEU A 174 19.28 8.41 8.86
C LEU A 174 19.42 7.23 7.88
N LEU A 175 20.64 6.69 7.73
CA LEU A 175 20.90 5.49 6.95
C LEU A 175 20.20 4.23 7.52
N LEU A 176 19.79 4.24 8.79
CA LEU A 176 18.99 3.17 9.40
C LEU A 176 17.49 3.22 9.01
N LEU A 177 17.07 4.30 8.36
CA LEU A 177 15.67 4.49 7.94
C LEU A 177 15.13 3.34 7.05
N PRO A 178 15.86 2.83 6.04
CA PRO A 178 15.35 1.70 5.26
C PRO A 178 15.15 0.44 6.11
N ALA A 179 15.97 0.19 7.12
CA ALA A 179 15.77 -0.92 8.05
C ALA A 179 14.49 -0.72 8.87
N PHE A 180 14.24 0.50 9.36
CA PHE A 180 13.01 0.85 10.07
C PHE A 180 11.77 0.67 9.18
N ILE A 181 11.81 1.11 7.93
CA ILE A 181 10.72 0.92 6.96
C ILE A 181 10.47 -0.58 6.75
N LEU A 182 11.53 -1.39 6.60
CA LEU A 182 11.40 -2.83 6.39
C LEU A 182 10.72 -3.52 7.57
N VAL A 183 11.10 -3.18 8.81
CA VAL A 183 10.44 -3.70 10.02
C VAL A 183 8.96 -3.31 10.06
N ASN A 184 8.63 -2.05 9.74
CA ASN A 184 7.24 -1.59 9.65
C ASN A 184 6.44 -2.34 8.58
N ILE A 185 7.03 -2.59 7.40
CA ILE A 185 6.40 -3.39 6.34
C ILE A 185 6.09 -4.79 6.85
N MET A 186 7.07 -5.46 7.44
CA MET A 186 6.88 -6.82 7.97
C MET A 186 5.78 -6.87 9.03
N ALA A 187 5.80 -5.95 9.99
CA ALA A 187 4.81 -5.86 11.06
C ALA A 187 3.41 -5.52 10.51
N GLY A 188 3.30 -4.51 9.65
CA GLY A 188 2.03 -4.08 9.06
C GLY A 188 1.40 -5.15 8.16
N PHE A 189 2.23 -5.86 7.37
CA PHE A 189 1.77 -7.00 6.59
C PHE A 189 1.30 -8.17 7.46
N ALA A 190 2.04 -8.52 8.50
CA ALA A 190 1.68 -9.61 9.41
C ALA A 190 0.31 -9.35 10.06
N ILE A 191 0.11 -8.15 10.59
CA ILE A 191 -1.16 -7.77 11.22
C ILE A 191 -2.27 -7.62 10.18
N GLY A 192 -2.00 -6.99 9.04
CA GLY A 192 -2.99 -6.81 7.99
C GLY A 192 -3.50 -8.14 7.41
N ILE A 193 -2.61 -9.13 7.21
CA ILE A 193 -3.02 -10.47 6.78
C ILE A 193 -3.81 -11.19 7.87
N TRP A 194 -3.45 -10.99 9.16
CA TRP A 194 -4.20 -11.57 10.28
C TRP A 194 -5.64 -11.04 10.35
N MET A 195 -5.85 -9.78 10.00
CA MET A 195 -7.17 -9.13 10.00
C MET A 195 -8.00 -9.44 8.74
N CYS A 196 -7.42 -10.06 7.71
CA CYS A 196 -8.03 -10.34 6.42
C CYS A 196 -8.71 -11.70 6.36
#